data_fcb2c95040223dfa1a22c2450d07891a
#
_entry.id   fcb2c95040223dfa1a22c2450d07891a
#
_cell.length_a   1.000
_cell.length_b   1.000
_cell.length_c   1.000
_cell.angle_alpha   90.00
_cell.angle_beta   90.00
_cell.angle_gamma   90.00
#
_symmetry.space_group_name_H-M   'P 1'
#
loop_
_entity.id
_entity.type
_entity.pdbx_description
1 polymer ?
#
loop_
_entity_poly.entity_id
_entity_poly.type
_entity_poly.pdbx_seq_one_letter_code
_entity_poly.pdbx_strand_id
1 'polypeptide(L)'
;MRLPNAAVLELTYKCNHKCKFCSCPWFASNSLYPIEKELNLEQWKRLIDKLYANGVNTISITGVECLLKECLVDILLYIRDECRKKGKATDIVLISNGLLMNRDYLQLFKYCNVHLSMSLPGIETFEEHTGLNNAEGVLHWFQEAQKLGMNTTVNVTVTKKNYHELFETLSLGLLNGATSVLVNRFLPGGRGLKYMNELMLSREELNGMLDITEKVLSLAQRYGHTGTEIPLCAINNPTKYKWLNYGTKCAAAKEFFVVDPAGQIRTCNHSPIIVGNVFNDEMIKDTVYWNLYAQSRYHPTMCKSCESIKTCDCGCREVANILNGSANSIDTSSISV
;
A
#
# COMPACT_ATOMS: atom_id res chain seq x y z
N MET A 1 19.31 14.65 -7.59
CA MET A 1 17.82 14.49 -7.68
C MET A 1 17.28 14.42 -6.26
N ARG A 2 16.18 15.12 -5.97
CA ARG A 2 15.57 15.09 -4.62
C ARG A 2 14.63 13.89 -4.53
N LEU A 3 14.77 13.05 -3.50
CA LEU A 3 13.84 11.98 -3.20
C LEU A 3 12.53 12.52 -2.60
N PRO A 4 11.39 11.83 -2.75
CA PRO A 4 10.18 12.07 -1.97
C PRO A 4 10.46 12.00 -0.47
N ASN A 5 9.62 12.67 0.34
CA ASN A 5 9.76 12.69 1.79
C ASN A 5 9.21 11.43 2.50
N ALA A 6 8.53 10.56 1.79
CA ALA A 6 8.07 9.28 2.31
C ALA A 6 8.78 8.10 1.63
N ALA A 7 9.18 7.11 2.42
CA ALA A 7 9.76 5.86 1.95
C ALA A 7 8.96 4.67 2.47
N VAL A 8 8.70 3.70 1.60
CA VAL A 8 8.16 2.39 1.98
C VAL A 8 9.32 1.41 2.06
N LEU A 9 9.54 0.82 3.21
CA LEU A 9 10.60 -0.16 3.46
C LEU A 9 9.98 -1.56 3.49
N GLU A 10 10.30 -2.37 2.49
CA GLU A 10 9.94 -3.77 2.44
C GLU A 10 11.06 -4.58 3.10
N LEU A 11 10.85 -5.04 4.34
CA LEU A 11 11.94 -5.59 5.16
C LEU A 11 12.35 -7.01 4.79
N THR A 12 11.46 -7.78 4.16
CA THR A 12 11.70 -9.19 3.84
C THR A 12 10.94 -9.63 2.59
N TYR A 13 11.48 -10.59 1.86
CA TYR A 13 10.79 -11.25 0.73
C TYR A 13 9.78 -12.31 1.18
N LYS A 14 9.72 -12.63 2.49
CA LYS A 14 8.92 -13.73 3.04
C LYS A 14 7.50 -13.27 3.42
N CYS A 15 6.54 -14.20 3.31
CA CYS A 15 5.19 -14.04 3.82
C CYS A 15 4.64 -15.39 4.32
N ASN A 16 3.84 -15.36 5.37
CA ASN A 16 3.12 -16.49 5.92
C ASN A 16 1.69 -16.64 5.35
N HIS A 17 1.25 -15.71 4.49
CA HIS A 17 0.02 -15.80 3.70
C HIS A 17 0.30 -16.11 2.23
N LYS A 18 -0.72 -16.63 1.51
CA LYS A 18 -0.68 -16.89 0.06
C LYS A 18 -1.76 -16.12 -0.68
N CYS A 19 -1.95 -14.84 -0.33
CA CYS A 19 -3.05 -14.03 -0.85
C CYS A 19 -3.16 -14.06 -2.37
N LYS A 20 -4.34 -14.41 -2.88
CA LYS A 20 -4.63 -14.45 -4.33
C LYS A 20 -4.49 -13.08 -4.99
N PHE A 21 -4.79 -12.00 -4.25
CA PHE A 21 -4.70 -10.62 -4.72
C PHE A 21 -3.33 -9.96 -4.55
N CYS A 22 -2.31 -10.69 -4.06
CA CYS A 22 -1.01 -10.11 -3.76
C CYS A 22 -0.34 -9.57 -5.02
N SER A 23 -0.05 -8.26 -5.01
CA SER A 23 0.59 -7.56 -6.12
C SER A 23 2.12 -7.57 -6.06
N CYS A 24 2.71 -8.20 -5.05
CA CYS A 24 4.15 -8.24 -4.84
C CYS A 24 4.89 -8.80 -6.08
N PRO A 25 5.82 -8.04 -6.68
CA PRO A 25 6.38 -8.38 -8.00
C PRO A 25 7.08 -9.73 -8.06
N TRP A 26 7.80 -10.12 -7.02
CA TRP A 26 8.53 -11.41 -7.01
C TRP A 26 7.64 -12.64 -6.84
N PHE A 27 6.34 -12.46 -6.59
CA PHE A 27 5.37 -13.55 -6.56
C PHE A 27 4.64 -13.77 -7.88
N ALA A 28 4.94 -13.01 -8.93
CA ALA A 28 4.41 -13.30 -10.25
C ALA A 28 4.95 -14.66 -10.74
N SER A 29 4.11 -15.45 -11.40
CA SER A 29 4.45 -16.80 -11.86
C SER A 29 5.62 -16.84 -12.84
N ASN A 30 5.85 -15.74 -13.55
CA ASN A 30 6.96 -15.53 -14.51
C ASN A 30 7.88 -14.41 -14.08
N SER A 31 8.00 -14.18 -12.76
CA SER A 31 8.80 -13.06 -12.25
C SER A 31 10.26 -13.20 -12.62
N LEU A 32 10.81 -12.13 -13.19
CA LEU A 32 12.24 -11.93 -13.38
C LEU A 32 12.82 -11.00 -12.30
N TYR A 33 12.07 -10.72 -11.24
CA TYR A 33 12.54 -9.86 -10.16
C TYR A 33 13.74 -10.49 -9.46
N PRO A 34 14.88 -9.81 -9.38
CA PRO A 34 16.08 -10.36 -8.77
C PRO A 34 15.91 -10.38 -7.25
N ILE A 35 15.76 -11.58 -6.68
CA ILE A 35 15.79 -11.76 -5.22
C ILE A 35 17.24 -11.85 -4.81
N GLU A 36 17.73 -10.84 -4.11
CA GLU A 36 19.07 -10.77 -3.56
C GLU A 36 19.08 -11.06 -2.05
N LYS A 37 20.26 -11.09 -1.44
CA LYS A 37 20.40 -11.26 0.01
C LYS A 37 19.78 -10.09 0.74
N GLU A 38 18.86 -10.39 1.66
CA GLU A 38 18.23 -9.38 2.51
C GLU A 38 19.26 -8.64 3.38
N LEU A 39 19.02 -7.35 3.57
CA LEU A 39 19.84 -6.50 4.45
C LEU A 39 19.78 -7.00 5.89
N ASN A 40 20.94 -6.94 6.55
CA ASN A 40 21.07 -7.14 7.99
C ASN A 40 20.76 -5.83 8.76
N LEU A 41 20.73 -5.89 10.09
CA LEU A 41 20.40 -4.75 10.94
C LEU A 41 21.30 -3.53 10.68
N GLU A 42 22.61 -3.71 10.59
CA GLU A 42 23.55 -2.60 10.41
C GLU A 42 23.39 -1.95 9.01
N GLN A 43 23.02 -2.75 8.01
CA GLN A 43 22.71 -2.22 6.69
C GLN A 43 21.40 -1.43 6.71
N TRP A 44 20.37 -1.90 7.44
CA TRP A 44 19.12 -1.16 7.63
C TRP A 44 19.36 0.16 8.36
N LYS A 45 20.16 0.20 9.41
CA LYS A 45 20.51 1.45 10.12
C LYS A 45 21.17 2.46 9.16
N ARG A 46 22.19 2.03 8.41
CA ARG A 46 22.86 2.89 7.42
C ARG A 46 21.91 3.39 6.34
N LEU A 47 20.95 2.54 5.89
CA LEU A 47 19.92 2.91 4.94
C LEU A 47 19.03 4.01 5.53
N ILE A 48 18.54 3.85 6.75
CA ILE A 48 17.69 4.83 7.45
C ILE A 48 18.43 6.16 7.60
N ASP A 49 19.70 6.15 7.95
CA ASP A 49 20.52 7.38 8.04
C ASP A 49 20.61 8.10 6.69
N LYS A 50 20.85 7.35 5.60
CA LYS A 50 20.85 7.92 4.25
C LYS A 50 19.51 8.51 3.87
N LEU A 51 18.40 7.85 4.21
CA LEU A 51 17.05 8.36 3.96
C LEU A 51 16.82 9.69 4.70
N TYR A 52 17.17 9.76 5.98
CA TYR A 52 17.08 10.99 6.78
C TYR A 52 17.96 12.12 6.24
N ALA A 53 19.18 11.81 5.79
CA ALA A 53 20.06 12.78 5.16
C ALA A 53 19.48 13.35 3.85
N ASN A 54 18.60 12.58 3.18
CA ASN A 54 17.91 13.00 1.95
C ASN A 54 16.51 13.59 2.20
N GLY A 55 16.14 13.84 3.46
CA GLY A 55 14.90 14.57 3.82
C GLY A 55 13.66 13.68 3.98
N VAL A 56 13.82 12.36 4.01
CA VAL A 56 12.71 11.45 4.34
C VAL A 56 12.30 11.68 5.79
N ASN A 57 11.00 11.79 6.05
CA ASN A 57 10.41 12.01 7.38
C ASN A 57 9.17 11.13 7.63
N THR A 58 8.73 10.38 6.64
CA THR A 58 7.65 9.38 6.76
C THR A 58 8.19 8.03 6.33
N ILE A 59 8.03 7.02 7.17
CA ILE A 59 8.49 5.65 6.91
C ILE A 59 7.30 4.70 7.04
N SER A 60 6.93 4.06 5.94
CA SER A 60 6.01 2.93 5.96
C SER A 60 6.81 1.63 6.01
N ILE A 61 6.60 0.83 7.04
CA ILE A 61 7.24 -0.48 7.20
C ILE A 61 6.27 -1.54 6.73
N THR A 62 6.72 -2.32 5.77
CA THR A 62 6.03 -3.47 5.23
C THR A 62 7.07 -4.54 4.85
N GLY A 63 6.87 -5.26 3.92
CA GLY A 63 7.68 -6.32 3.38
C GLY A 63 6.67 -7.17 2.67
N VAL A 64 6.87 -8.47 2.47
CA VAL A 64 5.64 -9.18 2.24
C VAL A 64 4.90 -9.33 3.58
N GLU A 65 5.58 -9.78 4.64
CA GLU A 65 5.10 -9.67 6.02
C GLU A 65 6.25 -9.23 6.95
N CYS A 66 6.20 -8.00 7.43
CA CYS A 66 7.29 -7.39 8.21
C CYS A 66 7.53 -8.08 9.56
N LEU A 67 6.50 -8.70 10.16
CA LEU A 67 6.64 -9.43 11.43
C LEU A 67 7.50 -10.71 11.30
N LEU A 68 7.83 -11.15 10.09
CA LEU A 68 8.79 -12.23 9.84
C LEU A 68 10.24 -11.75 9.83
N LYS A 69 10.50 -10.43 9.88
CA LYS A 69 11.86 -9.89 9.92
C LYS A 69 12.41 -9.92 11.34
N GLU A 70 13.42 -10.73 11.57
CA GLU A 70 14.01 -10.95 12.91
C GLU A 70 14.46 -9.65 13.58
N CYS A 71 15.01 -8.71 12.83
CA CYS A 71 15.50 -7.42 13.38
C CYS A 71 14.47 -6.28 13.33
N LEU A 72 13.16 -6.56 13.16
CA LEU A 72 12.11 -5.54 13.12
C LEU A 72 12.11 -4.68 14.39
N VAL A 73 12.21 -5.30 15.55
CA VAL A 73 12.25 -4.62 16.86
C VAL A 73 13.38 -3.60 16.90
N ASP A 74 14.59 -4.02 16.54
CA ASP A 74 15.78 -3.16 16.55
C ASP A 74 15.68 -2.02 15.53
N ILE A 75 15.07 -2.28 14.36
CA ILE A 75 14.83 -1.25 13.34
C ILE A 75 13.88 -0.18 13.89
N LEU A 76 12.76 -0.56 14.50
CA LEU A 76 11.80 0.38 15.09
C LEU A 76 12.42 1.22 16.21
N LEU A 77 13.17 0.58 17.11
CA LEU A 77 13.87 1.28 18.18
C LEU A 77 14.91 2.24 17.62
N TYR A 78 15.66 1.85 16.59
CA TYR A 78 16.62 2.71 15.92
C TYR A 78 15.97 3.95 15.28
N ILE A 79 14.87 3.78 14.53
CA ILE A 79 14.12 4.90 13.96
C ILE A 79 13.70 5.87 15.07
N ARG A 80 13.13 5.35 16.16
CA ARG A 80 12.68 6.16 17.30
C ARG A 80 13.82 6.91 17.99
N ASP A 81 14.97 6.28 18.19
CA ASP A 81 16.12 6.92 18.84
C ASP A 81 16.73 8.01 17.96
N GLU A 82 16.83 7.79 16.64
CA GLU A 82 17.29 8.81 15.70
C GLU A 82 16.32 10.01 15.61
N CYS A 83 15.02 9.78 15.68
CA CYS A 83 14.03 10.84 15.78
C CYS A 83 14.26 11.71 17.02
N ARG A 84 14.48 11.08 18.18
CA ARG A 84 14.76 11.80 19.44
C ARG A 84 16.04 12.62 19.36
N LYS A 85 17.13 12.04 18.87
CA LYS A 85 18.44 12.72 18.73
C LYS A 85 18.34 13.94 17.82
N LYS A 86 17.56 13.87 16.75
CA LYS A 86 17.43 14.94 15.75
C LYS A 86 16.33 15.95 16.08
N GLY A 87 15.57 15.73 17.18
CA GLY A 87 14.43 16.58 17.55
C GLY A 87 13.32 16.63 16.48
N LYS A 88 13.24 15.60 15.62
CA LYS A 88 12.26 15.49 14.54
C LYS A 88 11.33 14.32 14.80
N ALA A 89 10.05 14.51 14.56
CA ALA A 89 9.11 13.41 14.49
C ALA A 89 9.24 12.72 13.13
N THR A 90 9.24 11.37 13.13
CA THR A 90 9.05 10.58 11.92
C THR A 90 7.72 9.86 12.07
N ASP A 91 6.85 10.02 11.08
CA ASP A 91 5.62 9.26 11.03
C ASP A 91 5.95 7.82 10.62
N ILE A 92 5.59 6.87 11.46
CA ILE A 92 5.82 5.45 11.20
C ILE A 92 4.46 4.77 10.97
N VAL A 93 4.27 4.22 9.80
CA VAL A 93 3.14 3.34 9.48
C VAL A 93 3.68 1.91 9.37
N LEU A 94 3.07 0.95 10.05
CA LEU A 94 3.41 -0.47 9.91
C LEU A 94 2.23 -1.21 9.32
N ILE A 95 2.48 -1.97 8.25
CA ILE A 95 1.48 -2.73 7.51
C ILE A 95 1.74 -4.21 7.73
N SER A 96 0.75 -4.93 8.27
CA SER A 96 0.83 -6.36 8.57
C SER A 96 -0.47 -7.10 8.24
N ASN A 97 -0.36 -8.40 8.00
CA ASN A 97 -1.51 -9.30 7.91
C ASN A 97 -2.05 -9.74 9.28
N GLY A 98 -1.40 -9.37 10.37
CA GLY A 98 -1.84 -9.60 11.74
C GLY A 98 -1.64 -11.02 12.30
N LEU A 99 -1.21 -12.01 11.49
CA LEU A 99 -1.12 -13.41 11.95
C LEU A 99 -0.10 -13.62 13.08
N LEU A 100 1.01 -12.89 13.06
CA LEU A 100 2.07 -12.99 14.06
C LEU A 100 1.99 -11.91 15.14
N MET A 101 0.91 -11.12 15.16
CA MET A 101 0.71 -10.11 16.18
C MET A 101 0.65 -10.75 17.58
N ASN A 102 1.18 -10.04 18.56
CA ASN A 102 1.13 -10.37 19.97
C ASN A 102 1.18 -9.10 20.83
N ARG A 103 1.03 -9.25 22.14
CA ARG A 103 1.02 -8.10 23.07
C ARG A 103 2.34 -7.35 23.12
N ASP A 104 3.46 -8.04 22.98
CA ASP A 104 4.79 -7.41 23.02
C ASP A 104 4.98 -6.50 21.80
N TYR A 105 4.54 -6.94 20.60
CA TYR A 105 4.52 -6.09 19.42
C TYR A 105 3.61 -4.87 19.60
N LEU A 106 2.41 -5.04 20.17
CA LEU A 106 1.52 -3.88 20.41
C LEU A 106 2.16 -2.87 21.37
N GLN A 107 2.78 -3.32 22.44
CA GLN A 107 3.48 -2.44 23.40
C GLN A 107 4.64 -1.71 22.72
N LEU A 108 5.43 -2.41 21.91
CA LEU A 108 6.52 -1.81 21.13
C LEU A 108 5.98 -0.76 20.15
N PHE A 109 4.91 -1.07 19.41
CA PHE A 109 4.32 -0.16 18.44
C PHE A 109 3.76 1.08 19.11
N LYS A 110 3.09 0.92 20.26
CA LYS A 110 2.67 2.05 21.10
C LYS A 110 3.85 2.90 21.55
N TYR A 111 4.93 2.26 22.04
CA TYR A 111 6.14 2.93 22.49
C TYR A 111 6.85 3.71 21.36
N CYS A 112 6.84 3.17 20.15
CA CYS A 112 7.44 3.80 18.97
C CYS A 112 6.48 4.78 18.25
N ASN A 113 5.26 4.99 18.75
CA ASN A 113 4.21 5.80 18.14
C ASN A 113 3.89 5.36 16.69
N VAL A 114 3.78 4.05 16.49
CA VAL A 114 3.46 3.45 15.18
C VAL A 114 1.97 3.55 14.92
N HIS A 115 1.60 4.00 13.72
CA HIS A 115 0.27 3.80 13.16
C HIS A 115 0.19 2.40 12.56
N LEU A 116 -0.67 1.54 13.12
CA LEU A 116 -0.79 0.14 12.69
C LEU A 116 -1.90 -0.03 11.66
N SER A 117 -1.55 -0.48 10.45
CA SER A 117 -2.48 -0.85 9.39
C SER A 117 -2.54 -2.37 9.25
N MET A 118 -3.70 -2.96 9.49
CA MET A 118 -3.86 -4.41 9.36
C MET A 118 -4.79 -4.79 8.22
N SER A 119 -4.40 -5.83 7.46
CA SER A 119 -5.17 -6.34 6.33
C SER A 119 -6.34 -7.20 6.81
N LEU A 120 -7.55 -6.84 6.37
CA LEU A 120 -8.78 -7.58 6.62
C LEU A 120 -9.53 -7.76 5.29
N PRO A 121 -9.13 -8.71 4.43
CA PRO A 121 -9.67 -8.83 3.06
C PRO A 121 -11.06 -9.50 2.98
N GLY A 122 -11.81 -9.49 4.05
CA GLY A 122 -13.13 -10.08 4.21
C GLY A 122 -13.27 -10.76 5.56
N ILE A 123 -14.45 -11.23 5.88
CA ILE A 123 -14.76 -12.05 7.04
C ILE A 123 -14.99 -13.49 6.59
N GLU A 124 -16.01 -13.72 5.76
CA GLU A 124 -16.33 -15.04 5.21
C GLU A 124 -15.29 -15.49 4.17
N THR A 125 -14.86 -14.59 3.31
CA THR A 125 -13.90 -14.87 2.24
C THR A 125 -12.43 -14.76 2.66
N PHE A 126 -12.13 -14.52 3.94
CA PHE A 126 -10.76 -14.33 4.43
C PHE A 126 -9.83 -15.48 4.04
N GLU A 127 -10.25 -16.73 4.31
CA GLU A 127 -9.46 -17.92 3.98
C GLU A 127 -9.31 -18.11 2.47
N GLU A 128 -10.38 -17.89 1.71
CA GLU A 128 -10.32 -17.97 0.24
C GLU A 128 -9.29 -17.00 -0.34
N HIS A 129 -9.17 -15.81 0.24
CA HIS A 129 -8.24 -14.78 -0.21
C HIS A 129 -6.81 -15.00 0.23
N THR A 130 -6.58 -15.49 1.45
CA THR A 130 -5.26 -15.50 2.08
C THR A 130 -4.61 -16.89 2.20
N GLY A 131 -5.42 -17.93 2.10
CA GLY A 131 -5.02 -19.32 2.25
C GLY A 131 -5.08 -19.86 3.68
N LEU A 132 -5.55 -19.05 4.65
CA LEU A 132 -5.82 -19.48 6.04
C LEU A 132 -6.79 -18.49 6.72
N ASN A 133 -7.56 -18.97 7.70
CA ASN A 133 -8.52 -18.13 8.41
C ASN A 133 -7.87 -17.41 9.61
N ASN A 134 -7.91 -16.08 9.61
CA ASN A 134 -7.44 -15.23 10.72
C ASN A 134 -8.26 -13.94 10.88
N ALA A 135 -9.47 -13.88 10.36
CA ALA A 135 -10.30 -12.67 10.45
C ALA A 135 -10.55 -12.26 11.90
N GLU A 136 -10.95 -13.21 12.74
CA GLU A 136 -11.17 -12.96 14.18
C GLU A 136 -9.89 -12.51 14.90
N GLY A 137 -8.74 -13.07 14.54
CA GLY A 137 -7.45 -12.65 15.09
C GLY A 137 -7.14 -11.18 14.76
N VAL A 138 -7.39 -10.74 13.52
CA VAL A 138 -7.21 -9.33 13.13
C VAL A 138 -8.17 -8.42 13.90
N LEU A 139 -9.45 -8.80 14.02
CA LEU A 139 -10.44 -8.05 14.80
C LEU A 139 -10.05 -7.95 16.28
N HIS A 140 -9.57 -9.04 16.87
CA HIS A 140 -9.04 -9.05 18.24
C HIS A 140 -7.90 -8.04 18.42
N TRP A 141 -6.96 -7.96 17.46
CA TRP A 141 -5.84 -7.02 17.57
C TRP A 141 -6.25 -5.56 17.40
N PHE A 142 -7.32 -5.24 16.69
CA PHE A 142 -7.91 -3.90 16.69
C PHE A 142 -8.44 -3.53 18.08
N GLN A 143 -9.13 -4.45 18.78
CA GLN A 143 -9.62 -4.22 20.15
C GLN A 143 -8.47 -3.97 21.14
N GLU A 144 -7.43 -4.80 21.09
CA GLU A 144 -6.26 -4.64 21.96
C GLU A 144 -5.51 -3.33 21.67
N ALA A 145 -5.36 -2.95 20.41
CA ALA A 145 -4.77 -1.66 20.03
C ALA A 145 -5.61 -0.48 20.49
N GLN A 146 -6.93 -0.56 20.42
CA GLN A 146 -7.85 0.46 20.93
C GLN A 146 -7.70 0.66 22.43
N LYS A 147 -7.58 -0.42 23.23
CA LYS A 147 -7.33 -0.34 24.68
C LYS A 147 -6.04 0.42 25.03
N LEU A 148 -5.06 0.40 24.15
CA LEU A 148 -3.81 1.15 24.27
C LEU A 148 -3.90 2.57 23.71
N GLY A 149 -5.05 2.98 23.15
CA GLY A 149 -5.23 4.28 22.50
C GLY A 149 -4.33 4.45 21.27
N MET A 150 -4.13 3.40 20.49
CA MET A 150 -3.34 3.43 19.25
C MET A 150 -4.21 3.84 18.07
N ASN A 151 -3.62 4.55 17.12
CA ASN A 151 -4.23 4.77 15.81
C ASN A 151 -4.03 3.53 14.94
N THR A 152 -5.13 3.04 14.37
CA THR A 152 -5.13 1.85 13.54
C THR A 152 -5.97 2.04 12.28
N THR A 153 -5.61 1.31 11.22
CA THR A 153 -6.36 1.31 9.95
C THR A 153 -6.78 -0.12 9.60
N VAL A 154 -8.07 -0.31 9.35
CA VAL A 154 -8.53 -1.51 8.66
C VAL A 154 -8.27 -1.33 7.16
N ASN A 155 -7.44 -2.22 6.59
CA ASN A 155 -7.01 -2.17 5.20
C ASN A 155 -7.64 -3.31 4.42
N VAL A 156 -8.46 -2.97 3.43
CA VAL A 156 -9.20 -3.94 2.62
C VAL A 156 -8.80 -3.83 1.15
N THR A 157 -8.26 -4.91 0.59
CA THR A 157 -8.20 -5.05 -0.87
C THR A 157 -9.52 -5.60 -1.36
N VAL A 158 -10.30 -4.76 -2.03
CA VAL A 158 -11.64 -5.12 -2.54
C VAL A 158 -11.49 -5.81 -3.89
N THR A 159 -12.08 -6.99 -3.98
CA THR A 159 -12.13 -7.84 -5.16
C THR A 159 -13.58 -8.18 -5.47
N LYS A 160 -13.83 -8.72 -6.65
CA LYS A 160 -15.17 -9.24 -7.01
C LYS A 160 -15.67 -10.31 -6.00
N LYS A 161 -14.75 -11.02 -5.34
CA LYS A 161 -15.08 -12.11 -4.41
C LYS A 161 -15.53 -11.62 -3.03
N ASN A 162 -14.95 -10.55 -2.48
CA ASN A 162 -15.30 -10.02 -1.15
C ASN A 162 -16.19 -8.77 -1.20
N TYR A 163 -16.53 -8.32 -2.40
CA TYR A 163 -17.36 -7.13 -2.58
C TYR A 163 -18.71 -7.21 -1.87
N HIS A 164 -19.33 -8.39 -1.85
CA HIS A 164 -20.66 -8.60 -1.24
C HIS A 164 -20.66 -8.43 0.29
N GLU A 165 -19.54 -8.70 0.96
CA GLU A 165 -19.38 -8.56 2.42
C GLU A 165 -18.64 -7.29 2.86
N LEU A 166 -18.35 -6.37 1.92
CA LEU A 166 -17.56 -5.16 2.19
C LEU A 166 -18.15 -4.28 3.30
N PHE A 167 -19.47 -4.12 3.31
CA PHE A 167 -20.17 -3.33 4.34
C PHE A 167 -19.91 -3.92 5.73
N GLU A 168 -20.06 -5.22 5.88
CA GLU A 168 -19.84 -5.93 7.12
C GLU A 168 -18.37 -5.90 7.54
N THR A 169 -17.45 -6.19 6.61
CA THR A 169 -16.02 -6.17 6.86
C THR A 169 -15.53 -4.83 7.42
N LEU A 170 -15.93 -3.73 6.78
CA LEU A 170 -15.56 -2.39 7.23
C LEU A 170 -16.21 -2.04 8.58
N SER A 171 -17.50 -2.38 8.75
CA SER A 171 -18.23 -2.14 9.97
C SER A 171 -17.62 -2.88 11.15
N LEU A 172 -17.31 -4.16 11.00
CA LEU A 172 -16.66 -4.96 12.04
C LEU A 172 -15.26 -4.43 12.37
N GLY A 173 -14.47 -4.02 11.38
CA GLY A 173 -13.17 -3.40 11.62
C GLY A 173 -13.29 -2.16 12.52
N LEU A 174 -14.22 -1.25 12.21
CA LEU A 174 -14.45 -0.03 12.99
C LEU A 174 -15.06 -0.30 14.37
N LEU A 175 -16.04 -1.21 14.49
CA LEU A 175 -16.66 -1.60 15.75
C LEU A 175 -15.66 -2.27 16.70
N ASN A 176 -14.68 -2.97 16.15
CA ASN A 176 -13.59 -3.58 16.93
C ASN A 176 -12.42 -2.62 17.18
N GLY A 177 -12.54 -1.34 16.88
CA GLY A 177 -11.61 -0.32 17.35
C GLY A 177 -10.65 0.24 16.32
N ALA A 178 -10.76 -0.13 15.04
CA ALA A 178 -10.03 0.56 14.00
C ALA A 178 -10.42 2.04 13.95
N THR A 179 -9.45 2.93 13.82
CA THR A 179 -9.68 4.38 13.84
C THR A 179 -9.91 4.98 12.46
N SER A 180 -9.50 4.29 11.42
CA SER A 180 -9.64 4.69 10.03
C SER A 180 -9.80 3.50 9.08
N VAL A 181 -10.18 3.79 7.85
CA VAL A 181 -10.42 2.81 6.78
C VAL A 181 -9.53 3.13 5.59
N LEU A 182 -8.88 2.11 5.03
CA LEU A 182 -8.21 2.16 3.75
C LEU A 182 -8.78 1.08 2.83
N VAL A 183 -9.41 1.47 1.75
CA VAL A 183 -9.90 0.54 0.73
C VAL A 183 -9.08 0.64 -0.53
N ASN A 184 -8.69 -0.51 -1.06
CA ASN A 184 -7.93 -0.61 -2.30
C ASN A 184 -8.74 -1.43 -3.30
N ARG A 185 -9.03 -0.91 -4.47
CA ARG A 185 -9.51 -1.78 -5.54
C ARG A 185 -8.41 -2.78 -5.88
N PHE A 186 -8.75 -4.02 -6.19
CA PHE A 186 -7.77 -4.98 -6.66
C PHE A 186 -7.07 -4.45 -7.92
N LEU A 187 -5.74 -4.48 -7.88
CA LEU A 187 -4.88 -4.13 -9.00
C LEU A 187 -4.06 -5.36 -9.42
N PRO A 188 -4.17 -5.82 -10.68
CA PRO A 188 -3.38 -6.94 -11.18
C PRO A 188 -1.87 -6.69 -11.04
N GLY A 189 -1.19 -7.61 -10.41
CA GLY A 189 0.26 -7.60 -10.18
C GLY A 189 0.67 -8.84 -9.40
N GLY A 190 1.93 -9.21 -9.41
CA GLY A 190 2.44 -10.34 -8.66
C GLY A 190 1.63 -11.63 -8.84
N ARG A 191 1.27 -12.28 -7.71
CA ARG A 191 0.40 -13.47 -7.74
C ARG A 191 -1.00 -13.16 -8.27
N GLY A 192 -1.49 -11.94 -8.06
CA GLY A 192 -2.79 -11.48 -8.51
C GLY A 192 -3.00 -11.56 -10.01
N LEU A 193 -1.93 -11.52 -10.82
CA LEU A 193 -2.03 -11.71 -12.28
C LEU A 193 -2.70 -13.03 -12.67
N LYS A 194 -2.42 -14.10 -11.92
CA LYS A 194 -3.03 -15.42 -12.17
C LYS A 194 -4.54 -15.43 -11.93
N TYR A 195 -5.03 -14.58 -11.02
CA TYR A 195 -6.43 -14.55 -10.58
C TYR A 195 -7.19 -13.32 -11.09
N MET A 196 -6.63 -12.59 -12.05
CA MET A 196 -7.16 -11.32 -12.52
C MET A 196 -8.64 -11.41 -12.93
N ASN A 197 -9.01 -12.41 -13.72
CA ASN A 197 -10.39 -12.59 -14.21
C ASN A 197 -11.39 -12.87 -13.07
N GLU A 198 -10.94 -13.46 -11.96
CA GLU A 198 -11.78 -13.79 -10.82
C GLU A 198 -11.92 -12.62 -9.82
N LEU A 199 -10.92 -11.74 -9.78
CA LEU A 199 -10.78 -10.75 -8.72
C LEU A 199 -11.07 -9.31 -9.17
N MET A 200 -10.97 -9.01 -10.47
CA MET A 200 -11.20 -7.64 -10.95
C MET A 200 -12.64 -7.20 -10.74
N LEU A 201 -12.79 -6.00 -10.22
CA LEU A 201 -14.08 -5.32 -10.11
C LEU A 201 -14.54 -4.85 -11.51
N SER A 202 -15.83 -5.01 -11.79
CA SER A 202 -16.49 -4.28 -12.84
C SER A 202 -16.59 -2.79 -12.47
N ARG A 203 -16.93 -1.93 -13.43
CA ARG A 203 -17.18 -0.51 -13.17
C ARG A 203 -18.32 -0.30 -12.16
N GLU A 204 -19.35 -1.11 -12.22
CA GLU A 204 -20.49 -1.08 -11.30
C GLU A 204 -20.02 -1.44 -9.88
N GLU A 205 -19.30 -2.54 -9.72
CA GLU A 205 -18.73 -2.97 -8.44
C GLU A 205 -17.73 -1.96 -7.88
N LEU A 206 -16.91 -1.30 -8.73
CA LEU A 206 -16.04 -0.21 -8.32
C LEU A 206 -16.82 0.97 -7.73
N ASN A 207 -17.89 1.40 -8.38
CA ASN A 207 -18.73 2.47 -7.86
C ASN A 207 -19.47 2.04 -6.59
N GLY A 208 -19.95 0.80 -6.55
CA GLY A 208 -20.56 0.22 -5.35
C GLY A 208 -19.56 0.15 -4.18
N MET A 209 -18.30 -0.20 -4.41
CA MET A 209 -17.25 -0.15 -3.41
C MET A 209 -17.12 1.25 -2.79
N LEU A 210 -17.09 2.28 -3.61
CA LEU A 210 -17.02 3.66 -3.14
C LEU A 210 -18.27 4.04 -2.34
N ASP A 211 -19.46 3.65 -2.81
CA ASP A 211 -20.75 3.94 -2.19
C ASP A 211 -20.91 3.24 -0.84
N ILE A 212 -20.54 1.97 -0.77
CA ILE A 212 -20.57 1.20 0.48
C ILE A 212 -19.60 1.81 1.49
N THR A 213 -18.40 2.14 1.05
CA THR A 213 -17.38 2.73 1.92
C THR A 213 -17.82 4.09 2.46
N GLU A 214 -18.33 4.99 1.61
CA GLU A 214 -18.90 6.27 2.03
C GLU A 214 -20.01 6.09 3.06
N LYS A 215 -20.93 5.14 2.83
CA LYS A 215 -22.04 4.83 3.75
C LYS A 215 -21.52 4.39 5.12
N VAL A 216 -20.57 3.46 5.19
CA VAL A 216 -19.99 2.99 6.45
C VAL A 216 -19.30 4.13 7.18
N LEU A 217 -18.49 4.92 6.48
CA LEU A 217 -17.75 6.05 7.06
C LEU A 217 -18.69 7.12 7.58
N SER A 218 -19.76 7.45 6.85
CA SER A 218 -20.79 8.39 7.27
C SER A 218 -21.51 7.94 8.54
N LEU A 219 -21.88 6.66 8.63
CA LEU A 219 -22.51 6.09 9.82
C LEU A 219 -21.58 6.11 11.03
N ALA A 220 -20.30 5.81 10.82
CA ALA A 220 -19.28 5.81 11.87
C ALA A 220 -18.77 7.21 12.22
N GLN A 221 -19.10 8.25 11.45
CA GLN A 221 -18.53 9.61 11.52
C GLN A 221 -16.99 9.58 11.51
N ARG A 222 -16.41 8.82 10.58
CA ARG A 222 -14.98 8.65 10.39
C ARG A 222 -14.59 8.98 8.95
N TYR A 223 -13.36 9.42 8.77
CA TYR A 223 -12.79 9.58 7.44
C TYR A 223 -12.04 8.31 7.02
N GLY A 224 -12.07 8.03 5.73
CA GLY A 224 -11.32 6.93 5.12
C GLY A 224 -10.74 7.33 3.77
N HIS A 225 -9.89 6.47 3.23
CA HIS A 225 -9.16 6.75 1.99
C HIS A 225 -9.20 5.56 1.04
N THR A 226 -9.04 5.84 -0.26
CA THR A 226 -8.57 4.81 -1.19
C THR A 226 -7.05 4.88 -1.27
N GLY A 227 -6.38 3.74 -1.22
CA GLY A 227 -4.92 3.67 -1.36
C GLY A 227 -4.46 3.43 -2.80
N THR A 228 -5.41 3.32 -3.75
CA THR A 228 -5.13 3.12 -5.17
C THR A 228 -5.85 4.17 -5.99
N GLU A 229 -5.20 4.63 -7.04
CA GLU A 229 -5.74 5.67 -7.92
C GLU A 229 -6.92 5.14 -8.73
N ILE A 230 -7.97 5.96 -8.84
CA ILE A 230 -9.16 5.67 -9.63
C ILE A 230 -9.29 6.73 -10.72
N PRO A 231 -9.38 6.36 -12.01
CA PRO A 231 -9.63 7.34 -13.06
C PRO A 231 -10.96 8.05 -12.82
N LEU A 232 -11.01 9.37 -12.92
CA LEU A 232 -12.25 10.13 -12.70
C LEU A 232 -13.38 9.69 -13.63
N CYS A 233 -13.07 9.30 -14.85
CA CYS A 233 -14.06 8.79 -15.81
C CYS A 233 -14.69 7.44 -15.40
N ALA A 234 -14.10 6.70 -14.45
CA ALA A 234 -14.67 5.47 -13.91
C ALA A 234 -15.68 5.73 -12.78
N ILE A 235 -15.70 6.95 -12.21
CA ILE A 235 -16.56 7.31 -11.08
C ILE A 235 -17.82 7.99 -11.61
N ASN A 236 -19.00 7.43 -11.27
CA ASN A 236 -20.28 7.94 -11.77
C ASN A 236 -20.64 9.33 -11.23
N ASN A 237 -20.40 9.59 -9.95
CA ASN A 237 -20.68 10.87 -9.31
C ASN A 237 -19.55 11.22 -8.31
N PRO A 238 -18.48 11.89 -8.76
CA PRO A 238 -17.31 12.16 -7.96
C PRO A 238 -17.56 13.14 -6.80
N THR A 239 -18.62 13.94 -6.83
CA THR A 239 -18.88 15.00 -5.82
C THR A 239 -19.69 14.51 -4.63
N LYS A 240 -20.21 13.28 -4.65
CA LYS A 240 -21.08 12.76 -3.57
C LYS A 240 -20.33 12.31 -2.32
N TYR A 241 -19.04 11.99 -2.43
CA TYR A 241 -18.23 11.44 -1.34
C TYR A 241 -17.75 12.54 -0.42
N LYS A 242 -18.16 12.52 0.84
CA LYS A 242 -17.82 13.52 1.87
C LYS A 242 -16.89 12.95 2.94
N TRP A 243 -17.00 11.66 3.20
CA TRP A 243 -16.27 10.94 4.23
C TRP A 243 -15.13 10.09 3.64
N LEU A 244 -15.29 9.68 2.39
CA LEU A 244 -14.28 8.93 1.65
C LEU A 244 -13.44 9.88 0.79
N ASN A 245 -12.16 9.98 1.09
CA ASN A 245 -11.18 10.65 0.25
C ASN A 245 -10.60 9.64 -0.76
N TYR A 246 -10.98 9.72 -2.02
CA TYR A 246 -10.49 8.84 -3.08
C TYR A 246 -9.37 9.51 -3.88
N GLY A 247 -8.30 8.73 -4.15
CA GLY A 247 -7.15 9.19 -4.93
C GLY A 247 -7.40 9.12 -6.43
N THR A 248 -7.02 10.16 -7.16
CA THR A 248 -7.08 10.22 -8.63
C THR A 248 -5.72 10.47 -9.26
N LYS A 249 -4.71 10.76 -8.43
CA LYS A 249 -3.33 11.04 -8.85
C LYS A 249 -2.37 9.98 -8.33
N CYS A 250 -1.47 9.55 -9.19
CA CYS A 250 -0.42 8.62 -8.84
C CYS A 250 0.63 9.31 -7.97
N ALA A 251 0.90 8.75 -6.80
CA ALA A 251 1.88 9.27 -5.84
C ALA A 251 3.30 8.71 -6.05
N ALA A 252 3.46 7.69 -6.92
CA ALA A 252 4.72 7.00 -7.18
C ALA A 252 5.83 7.95 -7.63
N ALA A 253 7.01 7.86 -7.01
CA ALA A 253 8.18 8.72 -7.22
C ALA A 253 7.94 10.23 -7.04
N LYS A 254 6.74 10.65 -6.61
CA LYS A 254 6.37 12.04 -6.30
C LYS A 254 6.22 12.27 -4.80
N GLU A 255 5.44 11.44 -4.14
CA GLU A 255 5.16 11.55 -2.71
C GLU A 255 5.88 10.45 -1.92
N PHE A 256 6.05 9.27 -2.52
CA PHE A 256 6.78 8.16 -1.93
C PHE A 256 7.59 7.37 -2.96
N PHE A 257 8.46 6.54 -2.46
CA PHE A 257 9.18 5.51 -3.20
C PHE A 257 9.36 4.26 -2.33
N VAL A 258 9.79 3.17 -2.93
CA VAL A 258 9.95 1.88 -2.25
C VAL A 258 11.41 1.47 -2.22
N VAL A 259 11.82 0.93 -1.08
CA VAL A 259 13.10 0.24 -0.92
C VAL A 259 12.82 -1.22 -0.57
N ASP A 260 13.32 -2.12 -1.38
CA ASP A 260 13.14 -3.56 -1.21
C ASP A 260 14.08 -4.16 -0.15
N PRO A 261 13.94 -5.46 0.20
CA PRO A 261 14.77 -6.10 1.22
C PRO A 261 16.28 -6.11 0.96
N ALA A 262 16.72 -5.87 -0.28
CA ALA A 262 18.13 -5.77 -0.68
C ALA A 262 18.64 -4.32 -0.85
N GLY A 263 17.78 -3.33 -0.55
CA GLY A 263 18.13 -1.91 -0.69
C GLY A 263 17.93 -1.35 -2.11
N GLN A 264 17.29 -2.11 -3.00
CA GLN A 264 16.96 -1.67 -4.35
C GLN A 264 15.77 -0.71 -4.32
N ILE A 265 15.76 0.30 -5.19
CA ILE A 265 14.74 1.34 -5.23
C ILE A 265 13.78 1.07 -6.39
N ARG A 266 12.48 1.23 -6.10
CA ARG A 266 11.37 1.17 -7.07
C ARG A 266 10.48 2.41 -6.94
N THR A 267 9.75 2.73 -7.99
CA THR A 267 8.83 3.89 -7.99
C THR A 267 7.63 3.69 -7.05
N CYS A 268 7.11 2.46 -6.94
CA CYS A 268 6.00 2.08 -6.05
C CYS A 268 6.02 0.58 -5.71
N ASN A 269 5.16 0.15 -4.79
CA ASN A 269 5.03 -1.27 -4.39
C ASN A 269 4.62 -2.20 -5.53
N HIS A 270 3.87 -1.70 -6.50
CA HIS A 270 3.42 -2.47 -7.68
C HIS A 270 4.50 -2.64 -8.73
N SER A 271 5.45 -1.69 -8.81
CA SER A 271 6.47 -1.70 -9.87
C SER A 271 7.40 -2.90 -9.74
N PRO A 272 7.59 -3.71 -10.79
CA PRO A 272 8.65 -4.71 -10.84
C PRO A 272 10.00 -4.11 -11.26
N ILE A 273 10.06 -2.83 -11.64
CA ILE A 273 11.23 -2.19 -12.22
C ILE A 273 12.10 -1.56 -11.13
N ILE A 274 13.34 -2.02 -11.05
CA ILE A 274 14.36 -1.46 -10.17
C ILE A 274 14.99 -0.26 -10.86
N VAL A 275 14.92 0.91 -10.21
CA VAL A 275 15.46 2.16 -10.75
C VAL A 275 16.78 2.57 -10.10
N GLY A 276 17.22 1.87 -9.07
CA GLY A 276 18.47 2.17 -8.38
C GLY A 276 18.68 1.38 -7.11
N ASN A 277 19.59 1.83 -6.25
CA ASN A 277 19.86 1.23 -4.95
C ASN A 277 20.32 2.31 -3.96
N VAL A 278 19.87 2.24 -2.71
CA VAL A 278 20.17 3.23 -1.66
C VAL A 278 21.67 3.33 -1.36
N PHE A 279 22.42 2.26 -1.56
CA PHE A 279 23.88 2.24 -1.25
C PHE A 279 24.76 2.78 -2.37
N ASN A 280 24.21 3.05 -3.56
CA ASN A 280 24.97 3.71 -4.61
C ASN A 280 25.21 5.19 -4.30
N ASP A 281 26.25 5.79 -4.89
CA ASP A 281 26.51 7.24 -4.81
C ASP A 281 25.35 8.00 -5.47
N GLU A 282 24.95 7.59 -6.67
CA GLU A 282 23.69 8.00 -7.29
C GLU A 282 22.63 6.94 -7.02
N MET A 283 21.75 7.21 -6.05
CA MET A 283 20.71 6.25 -5.63
C MET A 283 19.76 5.87 -6.78
N ILE A 284 19.42 6.80 -7.66
CA ILE A 284 18.57 6.56 -8.83
C ILE A 284 19.46 6.50 -10.07
N LYS A 285 19.56 5.33 -10.69
CA LYS A 285 20.31 5.09 -11.93
C LYS A 285 19.42 5.16 -13.17
N ASP A 286 18.25 4.51 -13.14
CA ASP A 286 17.27 4.64 -14.23
C ASP A 286 16.46 5.92 -14.05
N THR A 287 17.05 7.04 -14.47
CA THR A 287 16.42 8.35 -14.41
C THR A 287 15.29 8.50 -15.41
N VAL A 288 15.26 7.72 -16.48
CA VAL A 288 14.19 7.75 -17.51
C VAL A 288 12.90 7.20 -16.91
N TYR A 289 12.97 5.99 -16.36
CA TYR A 289 11.79 5.37 -15.73
C TYR A 289 11.35 6.14 -14.48
N TRP A 290 12.28 6.58 -13.64
CA TRP A 290 11.97 7.41 -12.49
C TRP A 290 11.22 8.69 -12.90
N ASN A 291 11.73 9.43 -13.89
CA ASN A 291 11.14 10.69 -14.33
C ASN A 291 9.81 10.51 -15.06
N LEU A 292 9.55 9.34 -15.63
CA LEU A 292 8.24 9.00 -16.17
C LEU A 292 7.15 9.20 -15.10
N TYR A 293 7.42 8.76 -13.85
CA TYR A 293 6.51 8.90 -12.72
C TYR A 293 6.66 10.25 -12.01
N ALA A 294 7.86 10.65 -11.65
CA ALA A 294 8.10 11.88 -10.90
C ALA A 294 7.60 13.15 -11.61
N GLN A 295 7.53 13.13 -12.94
CA GLN A 295 7.08 14.26 -13.76
C GLN A 295 5.75 13.99 -14.49
N SER A 296 5.02 12.93 -14.13
CA SER A 296 3.73 12.54 -14.73
C SER A 296 3.76 12.47 -16.27
N ARG A 297 4.83 11.93 -16.86
CA ARG A 297 4.99 11.84 -18.33
C ARG A 297 4.29 10.61 -18.95
N TYR A 298 3.36 10.01 -18.23
CA TYR A 298 2.70 8.73 -18.53
C TYR A 298 1.25 8.86 -18.99
N HIS A 299 0.77 10.06 -19.29
CA HIS A 299 -0.64 10.21 -19.67
C HIS A 299 -0.95 9.55 -21.02
N PRO A 300 -1.97 8.69 -21.11
CA PRO A 300 -2.43 8.12 -22.37
C PRO A 300 -2.81 9.20 -23.39
N THR A 301 -2.59 8.93 -24.67
CA THR A 301 -2.85 9.91 -25.73
C THR A 301 -4.30 10.40 -25.70
N MET A 302 -5.27 9.50 -25.48
CA MET A 302 -6.68 9.85 -25.39
C MET A 302 -7.02 10.73 -24.17
N CYS A 303 -6.21 10.71 -23.13
CA CYS A 303 -6.44 11.53 -21.93
C CYS A 303 -5.84 12.94 -22.05
N LYS A 304 -4.96 13.20 -23.02
CA LYS A 304 -4.28 14.51 -23.17
C LYS A 304 -5.24 15.67 -23.42
N SER A 305 -6.37 15.44 -24.07
CA SER A 305 -7.42 16.41 -24.32
C SER A 305 -8.55 16.40 -23.28
N CYS A 306 -8.45 15.55 -22.25
CA CYS A 306 -9.48 15.44 -21.23
C CYS A 306 -9.44 16.67 -20.29
N GLU A 307 -10.59 17.26 -20.01
CA GLU A 307 -10.74 18.42 -19.10
C GLU A 307 -10.22 18.11 -17.69
N SER A 308 -10.34 16.85 -17.25
CA SER A 308 -9.90 16.40 -15.92
C SER A 308 -8.41 16.08 -15.84
N ILE A 309 -7.61 16.26 -16.88
CA ILE A 309 -6.19 15.85 -16.92
C ILE A 309 -5.34 16.51 -15.81
N LYS A 310 -5.73 17.69 -15.35
CA LYS A 310 -5.03 18.41 -14.27
C LYS A 310 -5.24 17.79 -12.89
N THR A 311 -6.32 17.03 -12.73
CA THR A 311 -6.75 16.43 -11.44
C THR A 311 -6.79 14.90 -11.48
N CYS A 312 -6.44 14.27 -12.61
CA CYS A 312 -6.51 12.84 -12.82
C CYS A 312 -5.25 12.35 -13.55
N ASP A 313 -4.59 11.34 -12.97
CA ASP A 313 -3.44 10.67 -13.58
C ASP A 313 -3.83 9.38 -14.35
N CYS A 314 -5.10 9.28 -14.76
CA CYS A 314 -5.63 8.20 -15.61
C CYS A 314 -5.57 6.81 -14.97
N GLY A 315 -5.65 6.71 -13.63
CA GLY A 315 -5.60 5.47 -12.85
C GLY A 315 -4.19 4.94 -12.61
N CYS A 316 -4.06 3.66 -12.26
CA CYS A 316 -2.77 3.08 -11.89
C CYS A 316 -1.87 2.87 -13.12
N ARG A 317 -0.75 3.54 -13.13
CA ARG A 317 0.19 3.52 -14.25
C ARG A 317 1.02 2.23 -14.32
N GLU A 318 1.30 1.62 -13.16
CA GLU A 318 1.99 0.32 -13.15
C GLU A 318 1.10 -0.81 -13.64
N VAL A 319 -0.19 -0.80 -13.31
CA VAL A 319 -1.12 -1.78 -13.90
C VAL A 319 -1.18 -1.63 -15.41
N ALA A 320 -1.26 -0.40 -15.91
CA ALA A 320 -1.20 -0.14 -17.35
C ALA A 320 0.11 -0.66 -17.98
N ASN A 321 1.24 -0.48 -17.30
CA ASN A 321 2.54 -0.97 -17.74
C ASN A 321 2.61 -2.52 -17.72
N ILE A 322 2.17 -3.15 -16.64
CA ILE A 322 2.21 -4.61 -16.46
C ILE A 322 1.31 -5.31 -17.49
N LEU A 323 0.11 -4.80 -17.73
CA LEU A 323 -0.87 -5.46 -18.60
C LEU A 323 -0.68 -5.13 -20.08
N ASN A 324 -0.23 -3.92 -20.41
CA ASN A 324 -0.19 -3.41 -21.78
C ASN A 324 1.23 -3.02 -22.25
N GLY A 325 2.25 -3.30 -21.44
CA GLY A 325 3.66 -3.02 -21.78
C GLY A 325 4.07 -1.54 -21.76
N SER A 326 3.17 -0.64 -21.32
CA SER A 326 3.48 0.80 -21.24
C SER A 326 2.63 1.51 -20.20
N ALA A 327 3.27 2.33 -19.37
CA ALA A 327 2.59 3.20 -18.41
C ALA A 327 1.71 4.27 -19.11
N ASN A 328 1.90 4.51 -20.40
CA ASN A 328 1.06 5.41 -21.20
C ASN A 328 -0.20 4.72 -21.76
N SER A 329 -0.41 3.44 -21.47
CA SER A 329 -1.62 2.72 -21.83
C SER A 329 -2.78 3.07 -20.89
N ILE A 330 -4.00 2.66 -21.24
CA ILE A 330 -5.19 2.88 -20.43
C ILE A 330 -5.18 1.93 -19.21
N ASP A 331 -5.59 2.42 -18.05
CA ASP A 331 -5.90 1.57 -16.90
C ASP A 331 -7.13 0.70 -17.20
N THR A 332 -7.12 -0.56 -16.77
CA THR A 332 -8.19 -1.53 -17.03
C THR A 332 -9.55 -1.17 -16.42
N SER A 333 -9.57 -0.30 -15.40
CA SER A 333 -10.80 0.25 -14.82
C SER A 333 -11.31 1.48 -15.59
N SER A 334 -10.52 2.00 -16.54
CA SER A 334 -10.97 3.03 -17.46
C SER A 334 -11.97 2.42 -18.44
N ILE A 335 -12.97 3.19 -18.77
CA ILE A 335 -14.03 2.80 -19.68
C ILE A 335 -13.45 2.18 -20.95
N SER A 336 -13.85 0.95 -21.25
CA SER A 336 -13.92 0.52 -22.64
C SER A 336 -14.94 1.45 -23.32
N VAL A 337 -14.45 2.40 -24.09
CA VAL A 337 -15.27 3.23 -24.96
C VAL A 337 -15.70 2.38 -26.13
#